data_0f2dfb3ba7a7048c9698609f43df557c
#
_entry.id   0f2dfb3ba7a7048c9698609f43df557c
#
_cell.length_a   1.000
_cell.length_b   1.000
_cell.length_c   1.000
_cell.angle_alpha   90.00
_cell.angle_beta   90.00
_cell.angle_gamma   90.00
#
_symmetry.space_group_name_H-M   'P 1'
#
loop_
_entity.id
_entity.type
_entity.pdbx_description
1 polymer ?
#
loop_
_entity_poly.entity_id
_entity_poly.type
_entity_poly.pdbx_seq_one_letter_code
_entity_poly.pdbx_strand_id
1 'polypeptide(L)'
;MPENMRYVMSEFEEKIQAVILTEKTQHPYWMHPSTSVTRAGDNKIEPLIQVNWNQSAPFNAYCPRQKALVGCVAVAMAQAMSVQRYPSRPQGQVSYAHALYGAMNINFDNERAYNWDNIMNPQHDSYDELARFLYHAGMSVRMDYGEAGSGIPSNEVSRISQALMNH
;
A
#
# COMPACT_ATOMS: atom_id res chain seq x y z
N MET A 1 -18.77 21.43 -0.83
CA MET A 1 -17.45 20.82 -0.62
C MET A 1 -17.08 21.04 0.84
N PRO A 2 -16.70 19.99 1.60
CA PRO A 2 -16.29 20.12 2.99
C PRO A 2 -15.10 21.08 3.15
N GLU A 3 -15.01 21.75 4.28
CA GLU A 3 -14.03 22.82 4.52
C GLU A 3 -12.57 22.29 4.50
N ASN A 4 -12.35 21.09 5.02
CA ASN A 4 -11.07 20.39 4.95
C ASN A 4 -10.64 20.07 3.50
N MET A 5 -11.58 19.77 2.63
CA MET A 5 -11.30 19.49 1.22
C MET A 5 -10.93 20.78 0.47
N ARG A 6 -11.53 21.93 0.81
CA ARG A 6 -11.16 23.23 0.25
C ARG A 6 -9.72 23.62 0.63
N TYR A 7 -9.35 23.37 1.87
CA TYR A 7 -7.98 23.63 2.34
C TYR A 7 -6.96 22.78 1.57
N VAL A 8 -7.19 21.49 1.44
CA VAL A 8 -6.30 20.59 0.69
C VAL A 8 -6.20 21.01 -0.77
N MET A 9 -7.32 21.36 -1.40
CA MET A 9 -7.33 21.80 -2.80
C MET A 9 -6.59 23.13 -2.98
N SER A 10 -6.71 24.09 -2.05
CA SER A 10 -5.95 25.35 -2.11
C SER A 10 -4.44 25.14 -1.96
N GLU A 11 -4.00 24.22 -1.07
CA GLU A 11 -2.57 23.85 -0.96
C GLU A 11 -2.03 23.20 -2.24
N PHE A 12 -2.82 22.35 -2.90
CA PHE A 12 -2.44 21.79 -4.19
C PHE A 12 -2.36 22.88 -5.27
N GLU A 13 -3.30 23.79 -5.30
CA GLU A 13 -3.33 24.90 -6.26
C GLU A 13 -2.12 25.82 -6.09
N GLU A 14 -1.75 26.19 -4.86
CA GLU A 14 -0.55 26.96 -4.57
C GLU A 14 0.73 26.23 -4.99
N LYS A 15 0.84 24.92 -4.71
CA LYS A 15 2.00 24.12 -5.10
C LYS A 15 2.10 23.99 -6.63
N ILE A 16 0.98 23.79 -7.32
CA ILE A 16 0.94 23.74 -8.79
C ILE A 16 1.35 25.09 -9.37
N GLN A 17 0.83 26.20 -8.84
CA GLN A 17 1.20 27.56 -9.29
C GLN A 17 2.69 27.84 -9.02
N ALA A 18 3.23 27.43 -7.88
CA ALA A 18 4.65 27.56 -7.57
C ALA A 18 5.52 26.79 -8.57
N VAL A 19 5.11 25.57 -8.96
CA VAL A 19 5.82 24.77 -9.97
C VAL A 19 5.74 25.41 -11.35
N ILE A 20 4.57 25.93 -11.75
CA ILE A 20 4.40 26.62 -13.03
C ILE A 20 5.24 27.91 -13.11
N LEU A 21 5.33 28.64 -11.98
CA LEU A 21 6.12 29.88 -11.90
C LEU A 21 7.64 29.64 -11.81
N THR A 22 8.05 28.47 -11.35
CA THR A 22 9.47 28.07 -11.26
C THR A 22 10.00 27.37 -12.50
N GLU A 23 9.24 27.35 -13.60
CA GLU A 23 9.57 26.68 -14.86
C GLU A 23 10.88 27.11 -15.56
N LYS A 24 11.82 27.73 -14.88
CA LYS A 24 13.16 28.01 -15.42
C LYS A 24 14.23 27.01 -15.04
N THR A 25 13.92 26.04 -14.20
CA THR A 25 14.81 24.90 -13.96
C THR A 25 14.03 23.61 -14.19
N GLN A 26 13.85 23.26 -15.44
CA GLN A 26 13.33 21.95 -15.79
C GLN A 26 14.26 20.90 -15.23
N HIS A 27 13.75 20.06 -14.34
CA HIS A 27 14.48 18.91 -13.88
C HIS A 27 14.86 18.06 -15.10
N PRO A 28 16.15 17.64 -15.29
CA PRO A 28 16.61 16.94 -16.49
C PRO A 28 15.77 15.71 -16.86
N TYR A 29 15.06 15.14 -15.91
CA TYR A 29 14.15 13.99 -16.10
C TYR A 29 12.90 14.33 -16.90
N TRP A 30 12.46 15.62 -16.93
CA TRP A 30 11.27 16.09 -17.65
C TRP A 30 11.63 16.77 -18.99
N MET A 31 12.90 16.80 -19.33
CA MET A 31 13.41 17.42 -20.57
C MET A 31 13.35 16.50 -21.78
N HIS A 32 12.36 15.61 -21.85
CA HIS A 32 12.14 14.86 -23.07
C HIS A 32 10.74 15.05 -23.59
N PRO A 33 10.59 16.04 -24.44
CA PRO A 33 9.74 15.75 -25.56
C PRO A 33 10.16 16.50 -26.78
N SER A 34 11.12 16.02 -27.48
CA SER A 34 11.35 16.43 -28.84
C SER A 34 11.64 15.26 -29.74
N THR A 35 11.12 14.12 -29.40
CA THR A 35 10.74 13.16 -30.40
C THR A 35 9.22 13.15 -30.40
N SER A 36 8.63 13.67 -31.46
CA SER A 36 7.28 13.31 -31.85
C SER A 36 7.23 11.78 -31.80
N VAL A 37 6.74 11.24 -30.67
CA VAL A 37 6.34 9.84 -30.62
C VAL A 37 5.16 9.76 -31.56
N THR A 38 5.45 9.52 -32.84
CA THR A 38 4.48 8.96 -33.73
C THR A 38 3.94 7.75 -33.02
N ARG A 39 2.66 7.78 -32.68
CA ARG A 39 1.93 6.59 -32.26
C ARG A 39 1.96 5.58 -33.41
N ALA A 40 3.07 4.90 -33.55
CA ALA A 40 3.21 3.77 -34.45
C ALA A 40 2.97 2.52 -33.61
N GLY A 41 1.80 1.96 -33.75
CA GLY A 41 1.40 0.68 -33.18
C GLY A 41 0.70 0.82 -31.81
N ASP A 42 -0.32 0.02 -31.62
CA ASP A 42 -1.03 -0.24 -30.37
C ASP A 42 -0.08 -0.89 -29.34
N ASN A 43 0.92 -0.17 -28.86
CA ASN A 43 1.71 -0.58 -27.70
C ASN A 43 0.89 -0.31 -26.43
N LYS A 44 -0.15 -1.12 -26.23
CA LYS A 44 -0.87 -1.14 -24.97
C LYS A 44 0.11 -1.62 -23.89
N ILE A 45 0.50 -0.71 -23.01
CA ILE A 45 1.27 -1.06 -21.82
C ILE A 45 0.28 -1.67 -20.82
N GLU A 46 0.43 -2.94 -20.52
CA GLU A 46 -0.38 -3.61 -19.50
C GLU A 46 0.00 -3.09 -18.11
N PRO A 47 -0.98 -2.95 -17.20
CA PRO A 47 -0.70 -2.55 -15.83
C PRO A 47 0.29 -3.49 -15.15
N LEU A 48 1.26 -2.94 -14.43
CA LEU A 48 2.20 -3.73 -13.63
C LEU A 48 1.47 -4.48 -12.50
N ILE A 49 0.53 -3.81 -11.85
CA ILE A 49 -0.32 -4.41 -10.82
C ILE A 49 -1.49 -5.09 -11.51
N GLN A 50 -1.54 -6.41 -11.41
CA GLN A 50 -2.55 -7.25 -12.08
C GLN A 50 -3.58 -7.83 -11.08
N VAL A 51 -3.51 -7.42 -9.82
CA VAL A 51 -4.38 -7.92 -8.75
C VAL A 51 -5.38 -6.84 -8.33
N ASN A 52 -6.56 -7.29 -7.90
CA ASN A 52 -7.64 -6.42 -7.43
C ASN A 52 -8.09 -6.89 -6.04
N TRP A 53 -7.33 -6.50 -5.02
CA TRP A 53 -7.59 -6.88 -3.62
C TRP A 53 -8.40 -5.81 -2.91
N ASN A 54 -9.16 -6.23 -1.89
CA ASN A 54 -10.03 -5.38 -1.12
C ASN A 54 -9.64 -5.40 0.37
N GLN A 55 -10.32 -4.58 1.17
CA GLN A 55 -10.04 -4.41 2.59
C GLN A 55 -10.96 -5.22 3.51
N SER A 56 -12.12 -5.63 3.00
CA SER A 56 -13.15 -6.37 3.75
C SER A 56 -13.03 -7.88 3.54
N ALA A 57 -13.93 -8.65 4.11
CA ALA A 57 -13.95 -10.10 3.92
C ALA A 57 -13.94 -10.49 2.42
N PRO A 58 -13.19 -11.52 2.05
CA PRO A 58 -12.40 -12.44 2.89
C PRO A 58 -10.97 -11.95 3.20
N PHE A 59 -10.56 -10.79 2.70
CA PHE A 59 -9.19 -10.27 2.77
C PHE A 59 -8.75 -9.91 4.21
N ASN A 60 -9.67 -9.60 5.10
CA ASN A 60 -9.42 -9.19 6.49
C ASN A 60 -9.51 -10.33 7.51
N ALA A 61 -9.42 -11.59 7.07
CA ALA A 61 -9.62 -12.74 7.97
C ALA A 61 -8.62 -12.79 9.14
N TYR A 62 -7.44 -12.21 9.01
CA TYR A 62 -6.43 -12.10 10.06
C TYR A 62 -6.49 -10.78 10.85
N CYS A 63 -7.24 -9.80 10.38
CA CYS A 63 -7.38 -8.53 11.08
C CYS A 63 -8.13 -8.68 12.40
N PRO A 64 -7.97 -7.74 13.36
CA PRO A 64 -8.58 -7.85 14.67
C PRO A 64 -10.07 -8.16 14.62
N ARG A 65 -10.48 -9.18 15.39
CA ARG A 65 -11.86 -9.71 15.45
C ARG A 65 -12.42 -10.16 14.09
N GLN A 66 -11.62 -10.24 13.04
CA GLN A 66 -12.06 -10.52 11.65
C GLN A 66 -13.11 -9.51 11.13
N LYS A 67 -13.17 -8.33 11.74
CA LYS A 67 -14.09 -7.24 11.41
C LYS A 67 -13.36 -5.96 11.03
N ALA A 68 -12.18 -5.70 11.62
CA ALA A 68 -11.38 -4.56 11.23
C ALA A 68 -10.98 -4.69 9.75
N LEU A 69 -10.99 -3.57 9.04
CA LEU A 69 -10.55 -3.53 7.64
C LEU A 69 -9.03 -3.69 7.55
N VAL A 70 -8.55 -4.22 6.44
CA VAL A 70 -7.10 -4.36 6.16
C VAL A 70 -6.40 -2.99 6.18
N GLY A 71 -7.05 -1.96 5.66
CA GLY A 71 -6.50 -0.62 5.48
C GLY A 71 -5.93 -0.41 4.08
N CYS A 72 -6.26 0.73 3.48
CA CYS A 72 -5.87 1.05 2.09
C CYS A 72 -4.36 1.07 1.89
N VAL A 73 -3.60 1.52 2.89
CA VAL A 73 -2.13 1.53 2.85
C VAL A 73 -1.57 0.12 2.76
N ALA A 74 -2.05 -0.81 3.59
CA ALA A 74 -1.61 -2.20 3.57
C ALA A 74 -1.95 -2.88 2.23
N VAL A 75 -3.16 -2.63 1.70
CA VAL A 75 -3.56 -3.16 0.38
C VAL A 75 -2.66 -2.60 -0.71
N ALA A 76 -2.40 -1.29 -0.74
CA ALA A 76 -1.55 -0.67 -1.74
C ALA A 76 -0.10 -1.17 -1.68
N MET A 77 0.47 -1.31 -0.47
CA MET A 77 1.80 -1.89 -0.28
C MET A 77 1.86 -3.33 -0.80
N ALA A 78 0.90 -4.15 -0.40
CA ALA A 78 0.83 -5.54 -0.81
C ALA A 78 0.69 -5.68 -2.33
N GLN A 79 -0.12 -4.85 -2.97
CA GLN A 79 -0.25 -4.81 -4.43
C GLN A 79 1.07 -4.41 -5.11
N ALA A 80 1.81 -3.44 -4.56
CA ALA A 80 3.13 -3.08 -5.08
C ALA A 80 4.13 -4.24 -4.94
N MET A 81 4.15 -4.92 -3.79
CA MET A 81 5.00 -6.08 -3.53
C MET A 81 4.67 -7.27 -4.44
N SER A 82 3.41 -7.40 -4.87
CA SER A 82 2.96 -8.48 -5.76
C SER A 82 3.61 -8.43 -7.14
N VAL A 83 4.02 -7.26 -7.60
CA VAL A 83 4.70 -7.08 -8.90
C VAL A 83 6.00 -7.88 -8.99
N GLN A 84 6.74 -7.91 -7.89
CA GLN A 84 8.01 -8.64 -7.78
C GLN A 84 7.87 -9.99 -7.07
N ARG A 85 6.69 -10.31 -6.53
CA ARG A 85 6.44 -11.47 -5.66
C ARG A 85 7.46 -11.54 -4.52
N TYR A 86 7.66 -10.40 -3.86
CA TYR A 86 8.66 -10.24 -2.81
C TYR A 86 8.01 -9.62 -1.55
N PRO A 87 8.47 -10.01 -0.33
CA PRO A 87 9.51 -10.98 -0.04
C PRO A 87 9.05 -12.43 -0.18
N SER A 88 9.99 -13.37 -0.24
CA SER A 88 9.66 -14.81 -0.20
C SER A 88 9.25 -15.26 1.20
N ARG A 89 9.75 -14.57 2.24
CA ARG A 89 9.45 -14.82 3.65
C ARG A 89 9.45 -13.51 4.42
N PRO A 90 8.49 -13.31 5.34
CA PRO A 90 8.53 -12.14 6.22
C PRO A 90 9.67 -12.24 7.22
N GLN A 91 10.17 -11.10 7.71
CA GLN A 91 11.30 -11.01 8.66
C GLN A 91 11.06 -9.93 9.71
N GLY A 92 11.74 -10.07 10.84
CA GLY A 92 11.71 -9.11 11.93
C GLY A 92 10.52 -9.26 12.86
N GLN A 93 10.28 -8.25 13.67
CA GLN A 93 9.18 -8.25 14.64
C GLN A 93 8.56 -6.87 14.79
N VAL A 94 7.27 -6.84 15.08
CA VAL A 94 6.52 -5.61 15.33
C VAL A 94 5.73 -5.74 16.62
N SER A 95 5.79 -4.71 17.44
CA SER A 95 5.01 -4.59 18.67
C SER A 95 4.55 -3.14 18.83
N TYR A 96 3.25 -2.95 19.10
CA TYR A 96 2.69 -1.65 19.42
C TYR A 96 1.41 -1.78 20.23
N ALA A 97 1.03 -0.70 20.93
CA ALA A 97 -0.23 -0.61 21.64
C ALA A 97 -1.29 -0.01 20.71
N HIS A 98 -2.39 -0.72 20.55
CA HIS A 98 -3.55 -0.27 19.79
C HIS A 98 -4.67 0.16 20.73
N ALA A 99 -5.30 1.31 20.48
CA ALA A 99 -6.30 1.89 21.39
C ALA A 99 -7.50 0.96 21.64
N LEU A 100 -7.99 0.27 20.60
CA LEU A 100 -9.17 -0.60 20.69
C LEU A 100 -8.83 -2.07 20.94
N TYR A 101 -7.69 -2.55 20.49
CA TYR A 101 -7.35 -3.97 20.46
C TYR A 101 -6.22 -4.35 21.42
N GLY A 102 -5.67 -3.37 22.16
CA GLY A 102 -4.60 -3.59 23.13
C GLY A 102 -3.25 -3.85 22.48
N ALA A 103 -2.47 -4.76 23.04
CA ALA A 103 -1.15 -5.08 22.54
C ALA A 103 -1.24 -5.86 21.22
N MET A 104 -0.69 -5.29 20.16
CA MET A 104 -0.55 -5.90 18.84
C MET A 104 0.90 -6.33 18.67
N ASN A 105 1.10 -7.64 18.49
CA ASN A 105 2.45 -8.22 18.41
C ASN A 105 2.52 -9.26 17.31
N ILE A 106 3.58 -9.23 16.53
CA ILE A 106 3.91 -10.27 15.57
C ILE A 106 5.43 -10.46 15.50
N ASN A 107 5.87 -11.71 15.48
CA ASN A 107 7.24 -12.06 15.16
C ASN A 107 7.26 -12.74 13.79
N PHE A 108 7.63 -12.00 12.78
CA PHE A 108 7.67 -12.43 11.39
C PHE A 108 8.71 -13.56 11.16
N ASP A 109 9.77 -13.61 11.97
CA ASP A 109 10.80 -14.65 11.83
C ASP A 109 10.25 -16.05 12.13
N ASN A 110 9.15 -16.13 12.90
CA ASN A 110 8.46 -17.38 13.19
C ASN A 110 7.41 -17.75 12.14
N GLU A 111 7.13 -16.85 11.20
CA GLU A 111 6.13 -17.06 10.17
C GLU A 111 6.68 -17.93 9.02
N ARG A 112 5.78 -18.70 8.41
CA ARG A 112 6.11 -19.48 7.21
C ARG A 112 6.37 -18.57 6.01
N ALA A 113 7.14 -19.07 5.04
CA ALA A 113 7.31 -18.42 3.74
C ALA A 113 5.96 -18.16 3.06
N TYR A 114 5.90 -17.16 2.23
CA TYR A 114 4.72 -16.84 1.43
C TYR A 114 4.59 -17.80 0.25
N ASN A 115 3.37 -18.28 0.03
CA ASN A 115 3.03 -18.96 -1.21
C ASN A 115 2.47 -17.93 -2.20
N TRP A 116 3.35 -17.38 -3.02
CA TRP A 116 2.98 -16.35 -3.98
C TRP A 116 1.99 -16.81 -5.03
N ASP A 117 1.96 -18.08 -5.39
CA ASP A 117 0.97 -18.60 -6.31
C ASP A 117 -0.44 -18.57 -5.71
N ASN A 118 -0.58 -18.90 -4.42
CA ASN A 118 -1.85 -18.78 -3.72
C ASN A 118 -2.24 -17.31 -3.45
N ILE A 119 -1.26 -16.44 -3.19
CA ILE A 119 -1.50 -15.01 -3.01
C ILE A 119 -2.03 -14.37 -4.29
N MET A 120 -1.42 -14.70 -5.43
CA MET A 120 -1.79 -14.13 -6.74
C MET A 120 -3.07 -14.72 -7.31
N ASN A 121 -3.36 -15.99 -7.01
CA ASN A 121 -4.51 -16.71 -7.52
C ASN A 121 -5.26 -17.37 -6.35
N PRO A 122 -5.89 -16.60 -5.47
CA PRO A 122 -6.64 -17.16 -4.36
C PRO A 122 -7.82 -17.97 -4.91
N GLN A 123 -7.76 -19.29 -4.68
CA GLN A 123 -8.87 -20.18 -4.99
C GLN A 123 -9.98 -19.96 -3.94
N HIS A 124 -11.21 -20.35 -4.26
CA HIS A 124 -12.40 -20.07 -3.45
C HIS A 124 -12.27 -20.44 -1.95
N ASP A 125 -11.43 -21.39 -1.62
CA ASP A 125 -11.19 -21.84 -0.22
C ASP A 125 -9.84 -21.38 0.36
N SER A 126 -9.05 -20.57 -0.35
CA SER A 126 -7.67 -20.26 0.04
C SER A 126 -7.31 -18.77 0.01
N TYR A 127 -8.23 -17.91 0.38
CA TYR A 127 -7.89 -16.52 0.71
C TYR A 127 -7.01 -16.41 1.95
N ASP A 128 -6.76 -17.52 2.65
CA ASP A 128 -5.96 -17.58 3.87
C ASP A 128 -4.57 -16.97 3.69
N GLU A 129 -3.85 -17.41 2.66
CA GLU A 129 -2.50 -16.93 2.40
C GLU A 129 -2.47 -15.45 2.02
N LEU A 130 -3.42 -15.00 1.21
CA LEU A 130 -3.57 -13.60 0.85
C LEU A 130 -3.97 -12.75 2.05
N ALA A 131 -4.94 -13.18 2.85
CA ALA A 131 -5.39 -12.45 4.04
C ALA A 131 -4.25 -12.34 5.08
N ARG A 132 -3.45 -13.40 5.26
CA ARG A 132 -2.25 -13.39 6.09
C ARG A 132 -1.23 -12.37 5.58
N PHE A 133 -0.94 -12.37 4.28
CA PHE A 133 -0.01 -11.43 3.67
C PHE A 133 -0.46 -9.97 3.82
N LEU A 134 -1.74 -9.70 3.58
CA LEU A 134 -2.33 -8.36 3.78
C LEU A 134 -2.27 -7.91 5.24
N TYR A 135 -2.54 -8.81 6.19
CA TYR A 135 -2.40 -8.53 7.61
C TYR A 135 -0.95 -8.22 7.99
N HIS A 136 0.01 -8.98 7.47
CA HIS A 136 1.44 -8.73 7.69
C HIS A 136 1.86 -7.35 7.17
N ALA A 137 1.39 -6.94 5.98
CA ALA A 137 1.62 -5.60 5.46
C ALA A 137 1.05 -4.51 6.38
N GLY A 138 -0.15 -4.73 6.94
CA GLY A 138 -0.74 -3.81 7.91
C GLY A 138 0.03 -3.76 9.24
N MET A 139 0.46 -4.90 9.76
CA MET A 139 1.26 -4.98 10.99
C MET A 139 2.62 -4.29 10.83
N SER A 140 3.27 -4.42 9.67
CA SER A 140 4.58 -3.81 9.40
C SER A 140 4.57 -2.29 9.51
N VAL A 141 3.45 -1.65 9.21
CA VAL A 141 3.26 -0.19 9.34
C VAL A 141 2.56 0.22 10.64
N ARG A 142 2.33 -0.71 11.57
CA ARG A 142 1.61 -0.49 12.81
C ARG A 142 0.23 0.14 12.57
N MET A 143 -0.55 -0.52 11.72
CA MET A 143 -1.87 -0.07 11.32
C MET A 143 -2.77 0.23 12.52
N ASP A 144 -3.41 1.39 12.50
CA ASP A 144 -4.52 1.70 13.40
C ASP A 144 -5.79 1.07 12.81
N TYR A 145 -6.08 -0.14 13.30
CA TYR A 145 -7.16 -0.97 12.79
C TYR A 145 -8.53 -0.50 13.29
N GLY A 146 -9.54 -0.51 12.42
CA GLY A 146 -10.93 -0.20 12.77
C GLY A 146 -11.93 -0.85 11.84
N GLU A 147 -13.16 -1.06 12.35
CA GLU A 147 -14.24 -1.67 11.58
C GLU A 147 -14.80 -0.72 10.50
N ALA A 148 -14.77 0.59 10.77
CA ALA A 148 -15.22 1.61 9.81
C ALA A 148 -14.08 2.11 8.89
N GLY A 149 -12.83 1.85 9.24
CA GLY A 149 -11.65 2.26 8.49
C GLY A 149 -10.38 1.92 9.25
N SER A 150 -9.34 1.55 8.54
CA SER A 150 -8.00 1.33 9.08
C SER A 150 -7.00 2.23 8.37
N GLY A 151 -6.05 2.82 9.09
CA GLY A 151 -5.10 3.77 8.53
C GLY A 151 -3.81 3.86 9.32
N ILE A 152 -2.93 4.74 8.89
CA ILE A 152 -1.74 5.15 9.64
C ILE A 152 -1.79 6.66 9.86
N PRO A 153 -1.31 7.17 11.00
CA PRO A 153 -1.24 8.60 11.23
C PRO A 153 -0.41 9.30 10.16
N SER A 154 -0.83 10.49 9.72
CA SER A 154 -0.16 11.24 8.64
C SER A 154 1.30 11.58 8.94
N ASN A 155 1.66 11.75 10.21
CA ASN A 155 3.02 11.98 10.66
C ASN A 155 3.90 10.71 10.68
N GLU A 156 3.35 9.55 10.37
CA GLU A 156 4.04 8.24 10.42
C GLU A 156 4.15 7.56 9.05
N VAL A 157 3.89 8.31 7.98
CA VAL A 157 3.96 7.81 6.57
C VAL A 157 5.34 7.23 6.23
N SER A 158 6.42 7.70 6.87
CA SER A 158 7.77 7.12 6.72
C SER A 158 7.86 5.64 7.09
N ARG A 159 6.91 5.11 7.87
CA ARG A 159 6.84 3.67 8.17
C ARG A 159 6.62 2.82 6.91
N ILE A 160 5.96 3.37 5.90
CA ILE A 160 5.74 2.66 4.62
C ILE A 160 7.07 2.35 3.95
N SER A 161 7.92 3.36 3.79
CA SER A 161 9.25 3.15 3.17
C SER A 161 10.13 2.24 4.01
N GLN A 162 10.11 2.40 5.34
CA GLN A 162 10.85 1.52 6.24
C GLN A 162 10.38 0.07 6.15
N ALA A 163 9.07 -0.17 6.13
CA ALA A 163 8.51 -1.50 5.99
C ALA A 163 8.91 -2.16 4.66
N LEU A 164 8.84 -1.41 3.55
CA LEU A 164 9.21 -1.90 2.22
C LEU A 164 10.71 -2.16 2.05
N MET A 165 11.58 -1.49 2.84
CA MET A 165 13.03 -1.73 2.81
C MET A 165 13.48 -2.90 3.70
N ASN A 166 12.69 -3.24 4.71
CA ASN A 166 13.04 -4.27 5.70
C ASN A 166 12.44 -5.65 5.37
N HIS A 167 11.69 -5.72 4.31
CA HIS A 167 11.08 -6.96 3.80
C HIS A 167 11.59 -7.26 2.35
#